data_4ccf01b8cba668d807a951a8da5f7057
#
_entry.id   4ccf01b8cba668d807a951a8da5f7057
#
_cell.length_a   1.000
_cell.length_b   1.000
_cell.length_c   1.000
_cell.angle_alpha   90.00
_cell.angle_beta   90.00
_cell.angle_gamma   90.00
#
_symmetry.space_group_name_H-M   'P 1'
#
loop_
_entity.id
_entity.type
_entity.pdbx_description
1 polymer ?
#
loop_
_entity_poly.entity_id
_entity_poly.type
_entity_poly.pdbx_seq_one_letter_code
_entity_poly.pdbx_strand_id
1 'polypeptide(L)'
;LNLFHIQWKFRDELRPRFGVMRGREFLMKDAYSFDVDYNNSIKSYNIMFIAYMQLFKKMGLKAIPMKADTGPIGGDLSHEFIILADTGESEVYVEEQLLNFEGSLANINYNDDLQEEVNKFTSFYAATEEMHDDSNFKNDKNTLIKTRGIEVGHIFHFGQKYSLPMRATISDSVGAVSYTHLRAHETNSN
;
A
#
# COMPACT_ATOMS: atom_id res chain seq x y z
N LEU A 1 2.72 13.76 12.12
CA LEU A 1 4.07 13.27 12.38
C LEU A 1 4.34 12.06 11.49
N ASN A 2 5.48 12.07 10.78
CA ASN A 2 5.93 10.93 9.98
C ASN A 2 7.28 10.44 10.54
N LEU A 3 7.35 9.15 10.83
CA LEU A 3 8.55 8.47 11.31
C LEU A 3 8.89 7.31 10.38
N PHE A 4 10.15 7.06 10.16
CA PHE A 4 10.60 5.90 9.40
C PHE A 4 11.91 5.36 9.96
N HIS A 5 12.17 4.09 9.67
CA HIS A 5 13.48 3.51 9.86
C HIS A 5 13.80 2.48 8.78
N ILE A 6 15.07 2.19 8.60
CA ILE A 6 15.58 1.15 7.72
C ILE A 6 16.45 0.25 8.59
N GLN A 7 16.03 -0.99 8.77
CA GLN A 7 16.74 -1.91 9.67
C GLN A 7 16.48 -3.37 9.30
N TRP A 8 17.29 -4.23 9.86
CA TRP A 8 17.10 -5.68 9.79
C TRP A 8 15.84 -6.08 10.54
N LYS A 9 15.04 -6.95 9.89
CA LYS A 9 13.87 -7.59 10.45
C LYS A 9 14.11 -9.10 10.55
N PHE A 10 13.52 -9.69 11.57
CA PHE A 10 13.57 -11.12 11.79
C PHE A 10 12.15 -11.64 11.87
N ARG A 11 11.82 -12.64 11.06
CA ARG A 11 10.51 -13.31 11.05
C ARG A 11 10.71 -14.81 11.17
N ASP A 12 9.86 -15.48 11.94
CA ASP A 12 9.84 -16.94 12.01
C ASP A 12 9.15 -17.53 10.77
N GLU A 13 9.81 -17.36 9.61
CA GLU A 13 9.31 -17.86 8.34
C GLU A 13 9.41 -19.39 8.33
N LEU A 14 8.27 -20.05 8.24
CA LEU A 14 8.18 -21.52 8.27
C LEU A 14 8.78 -22.16 7.01
N ARG A 15 8.70 -21.48 5.86
CA ARG A 15 9.15 -21.99 4.55
C ARG A 15 9.96 -20.94 3.80
N PRO A 16 11.20 -20.66 4.21
CA PRO A 16 12.08 -19.80 3.43
C PRO A 16 12.24 -20.35 2.01
N ARG A 17 12.11 -19.49 1.01
CA ARG A 17 12.18 -19.87 -0.40
C ARG A 17 12.50 -18.67 -1.28
N PHE A 18 12.74 -18.93 -2.57
CA PHE A 18 13.08 -17.88 -3.55
C PHE A 18 14.34 -17.08 -3.20
N GLY A 19 15.33 -17.69 -2.57
CA GLY A 19 16.57 -17.04 -2.20
C GLY A 19 16.35 -15.92 -1.20
N VAL A 20 16.70 -14.69 -1.57
CA VAL A 20 16.55 -13.50 -0.71
C VAL A 20 15.10 -12.98 -0.64
N MET A 21 14.20 -13.47 -1.49
CA MET A 21 12.84 -12.93 -1.58
C MET A 21 11.94 -13.33 -0.40
N ARG A 22 12.21 -14.46 0.25
CA ARG A 22 11.44 -14.89 1.43
C ARG A 22 12.33 -15.56 2.45
N GLY A 23 13.08 -14.75 3.17
CA GLY A 23 14.01 -15.15 4.20
C GLY A 23 13.48 -14.95 5.62
N ARG A 24 14.25 -15.43 6.60
CA ARG A 24 14.00 -15.17 8.03
C ARG A 24 14.65 -13.91 8.53
N GLU A 25 15.59 -13.38 7.79
CA GLU A 25 16.34 -12.17 8.08
C GLU A 25 16.40 -11.33 6.80
N PHE A 26 15.93 -10.09 6.84
CA PHE A 26 15.89 -9.19 5.69
C PHE A 26 15.92 -7.73 6.11
N LEU A 27 16.35 -6.87 5.20
CA LEU A 27 16.33 -5.43 5.40
C LEU A 27 14.96 -4.88 4.99
N MET A 28 14.34 -4.11 5.85
CA MET A 28 13.06 -3.46 5.56
C MET A 28 13.14 -1.95 5.84
N LYS A 29 12.56 -1.16 4.96
CA LYS A 29 12.16 0.21 5.26
C LYS A 29 10.68 0.18 5.63
N ASP A 30 10.37 0.58 6.83
CA ASP A 30 9.00 0.81 7.28
C ASP A 30 8.84 2.24 7.81
N ALA A 31 7.64 2.78 7.67
CA ALA A 31 7.34 4.11 8.16
C ALA A 31 5.88 4.20 8.63
N TYR A 32 5.64 5.19 9.48
CA TYR A 32 4.38 5.39 10.17
C TYR A 32 4.01 6.86 10.17
N SER A 33 2.76 7.19 9.87
CA SER A 33 2.22 8.52 10.07
C SER A 33 1.21 8.52 11.23
N PHE A 34 1.21 9.62 11.96
CA PHE A 34 0.31 9.88 13.09
C PHE A 34 -0.39 11.20 12.79
N ASP A 35 -1.66 11.12 12.42
CA ASP A 35 -2.44 12.23 11.93
C ASP A 35 -3.54 12.59 12.92
N VAL A 36 -3.95 13.86 12.94
CA VAL A 36 -4.87 14.42 13.93
C VAL A 36 -6.32 13.99 13.70
N ASP A 37 -6.68 13.69 12.46
CA ASP A 37 -8.01 13.28 12.05
C ASP A 37 -7.98 12.35 10.83
N TYR A 38 -9.14 11.83 10.47
CA TYR A 38 -9.31 10.93 9.36
C TYR A 38 -8.89 11.55 8.01
N ASN A 39 -9.27 12.79 7.73
CA ASN A 39 -8.99 13.43 6.44
C ASN A 39 -7.47 13.63 6.26
N ASN A 40 -6.77 14.07 7.30
CA ASN A 40 -5.33 14.21 7.28
C ASN A 40 -4.64 12.82 7.10
N SER A 41 -5.19 11.77 7.69
CA SER A 41 -4.62 10.42 7.52
C SER A 41 -4.83 9.87 6.11
N ILE A 42 -5.96 10.15 5.46
CA ILE A 42 -6.17 9.82 4.04
C ILE A 42 -5.23 10.62 3.14
N LYS A 43 -5.06 11.93 3.41
CA LYS A 43 -4.06 12.73 2.69
C LYS A 43 -2.66 12.13 2.82
N SER A 44 -2.24 11.74 4.01
CA SER A 44 -0.96 11.06 4.23
C SER A 44 -0.88 9.72 3.50
N TYR A 45 -1.99 8.98 3.42
CA TYR A 45 -2.08 7.73 2.66
C TYR A 45 -1.86 7.98 1.16
N ASN A 46 -2.55 8.97 0.58
CA ASN A 46 -2.44 9.33 -0.82
C ASN A 46 -1.01 9.79 -1.18
N ILE A 47 -0.39 10.58 -0.31
CA ILE A 47 1.01 11.00 -0.47
C ILE A 47 1.93 9.79 -0.60
N MET A 48 1.77 8.79 0.26
CA MET A 48 2.62 7.60 0.21
C MET A 48 2.30 6.71 -0.98
N PHE A 49 1.03 6.57 -1.35
CA PHE A 49 0.64 5.85 -2.56
C PHE A 49 1.39 6.41 -3.78
N ILE A 50 1.32 7.71 -3.98
CA ILE A 50 1.99 8.38 -5.11
C ILE A 50 3.51 8.33 -4.99
N ALA A 51 4.05 8.45 -3.77
CA ALA A 51 5.49 8.32 -3.53
C ALA A 51 6.03 6.94 -3.93
N TYR A 52 5.31 5.86 -3.59
CA TYR A 52 5.67 4.51 -4.03
C TYR A 52 5.58 4.35 -5.54
N MET A 53 4.51 4.83 -6.18
CA MET A 53 4.39 4.79 -7.63
C MET A 53 5.55 5.50 -8.32
N GLN A 54 5.94 6.69 -7.82
CA GLN A 54 7.11 7.41 -8.34
C GLN A 54 8.43 6.66 -8.08
N LEU A 55 8.59 6.08 -6.88
CA LEU A 55 9.79 5.33 -6.51
C LEU A 55 10.00 4.15 -7.48
N PHE A 56 8.99 3.32 -7.64
CA PHE A 56 9.08 2.14 -8.52
C PHE A 56 9.31 2.56 -9.97
N LYS A 57 8.64 3.61 -10.45
CA LYS A 57 8.90 4.15 -11.79
C LYS A 57 10.35 4.60 -11.96
N LYS A 58 10.95 5.29 -10.97
CA LYS A 58 12.36 5.69 -10.99
C LYS A 58 13.32 4.51 -10.99
N MET A 59 12.94 3.40 -10.38
CA MET A 59 13.70 2.14 -10.40
C MET A 59 13.54 1.36 -11.70
N GLY A 60 12.71 1.83 -12.64
CA GLY A 60 12.37 1.12 -13.87
C GLY A 60 11.43 -0.06 -13.66
N LEU A 61 10.75 -0.11 -12.52
CA LEU A 61 9.81 -1.16 -12.16
C LEU A 61 8.38 -0.70 -12.44
N LYS A 62 7.62 -1.54 -13.11
CA LYS A 62 6.18 -1.32 -13.35
C LYS A 62 5.38 -1.95 -12.22
N ALA A 63 5.27 -1.27 -11.10
CA ALA A 63 4.44 -1.71 -9.99
C ALA A 63 2.98 -1.29 -10.23
N ILE A 64 2.06 -2.21 -9.95
CA ILE A 64 0.62 -2.01 -10.07
C ILE A 64 0.04 -1.94 -8.66
N PRO A 65 -0.64 -0.84 -8.29
CA PRO A 65 -1.31 -0.76 -7.01
C PRO A 65 -2.57 -1.62 -7.04
N MET A 66 -2.66 -2.58 -6.14
CA MET A 66 -3.77 -3.50 -6.03
C MET A 66 -4.48 -3.35 -4.70
N LYS A 67 -5.80 -3.36 -4.72
CA LYS A 67 -6.58 -3.47 -3.50
C LYS A 67 -6.23 -4.79 -2.80
N ALA A 68 -5.85 -4.70 -1.54
CA ALA A 68 -5.37 -5.83 -0.76
C ALA A 68 -6.14 -5.99 0.55
N ASP A 69 -6.17 -7.21 1.09
CA ASP A 69 -6.69 -7.45 2.42
C ASP A 69 -5.73 -6.86 3.48
N THR A 70 -6.31 -6.33 4.53
CA THR A 70 -5.54 -5.82 5.66
C THR A 70 -5.03 -6.95 6.58
N GLY A 71 -5.54 -8.16 6.41
CA GLY A 71 -5.14 -9.33 7.18
C GLY A 71 -5.24 -9.14 8.69
N PRO A 72 -4.41 -9.87 9.47
CA PRO A 72 -4.39 -9.76 10.94
C PRO A 72 -4.00 -8.36 11.44
N ILE A 73 -3.23 -7.61 10.66
CA ILE A 73 -2.85 -6.22 10.96
C ILE A 73 -4.12 -5.36 11.05
N GLY A 74 -5.10 -5.59 10.14
CA GLY A 74 -6.37 -4.88 10.09
C GLY A 74 -6.24 -3.45 9.61
N GLY A 75 -7.34 -2.72 9.67
CA GLY A 75 -7.48 -1.38 9.07
C GLY A 75 -8.68 -1.37 8.13
N ASP A 76 -8.91 -0.26 7.46
CA ASP A 76 -10.06 -0.06 6.58
C ASP A 76 -9.67 0.18 5.11
N LEU A 77 -8.39 0.40 4.83
CA LEU A 77 -7.87 0.61 3.49
C LEU A 77 -6.45 0.05 3.37
N SER A 78 -6.19 -0.69 2.29
CA SER A 78 -4.89 -1.28 2.04
C SER A 78 -4.63 -1.42 0.54
N HIS A 79 -3.38 -1.13 0.12
CA HIS A 79 -2.91 -1.41 -1.24
C HIS A 79 -1.54 -2.06 -1.21
N GLU A 80 -1.42 -3.15 -1.95
CA GLU A 80 -0.14 -3.76 -2.31
C GLU A 80 0.35 -3.20 -3.65
N PHE A 81 1.65 -3.03 -3.77
CA PHE A 81 2.30 -2.70 -5.04
C PHE A 81 2.93 -3.95 -5.60
N ILE A 82 2.39 -4.43 -6.71
CA ILE A 82 2.72 -5.73 -7.30
C ILE A 82 3.44 -5.55 -8.63
N ILE A 83 4.53 -6.25 -8.83
CA ILE A 83 5.16 -6.42 -10.15
C ILE A 83 4.71 -7.75 -10.71
N LEU A 84 4.13 -7.73 -11.92
CA LEU A 84 3.69 -8.97 -12.57
C LEU A 84 4.89 -9.82 -12.98
N ALA A 85 4.87 -11.07 -12.58
CA ALA A 85 5.89 -12.06 -12.90
C ALA A 85 5.31 -13.47 -12.79
N ASP A 86 5.56 -14.31 -13.77
CA ASP A 86 5.07 -15.71 -13.80
C ASP A 86 5.58 -16.52 -12.60
N THR A 87 6.73 -16.15 -12.08
CA THR A 87 7.34 -16.76 -10.89
C THR A 87 6.86 -16.17 -9.58
N GLY A 88 5.94 -15.17 -9.62
CA GLY A 88 5.41 -14.51 -8.44
C GLY A 88 4.65 -15.47 -7.51
N GLU A 89 4.61 -15.14 -6.23
CA GLU A 89 3.92 -15.94 -5.22
C GLU A 89 2.43 -15.66 -5.17
N SER A 90 2.03 -14.40 -5.37
CA SER A 90 0.66 -13.95 -5.23
C SER A 90 -0.10 -14.11 -6.53
N GLU A 91 -1.30 -14.67 -6.46
CA GLU A 91 -2.26 -14.63 -7.56
C GLU A 91 -2.98 -13.28 -7.53
N VAL A 92 -3.12 -12.64 -8.68
CA VAL A 92 -3.69 -11.31 -8.79
C VAL A 92 -4.59 -11.16 -10.01
N TYR A 93 -5.53 -10.24 -9.91
CA TYR A 93 -6.50 -9.93 -10.94
C TYR A 93 -6.39 -8.46 -11.33
N VAL A 94 -6.16 -8.18 -12.59
CA VAL A 94 -5.91 -6.81 -13.07
C VAL A 94 -6.62 -6.55 -14.39
N GLU A 95 -7.24 -5.39 -14.49
CA GLU A 95 -7.84 -4.94 -15.74
C GLU A 95 -6.74 -4.57 -16.75
N GLU A 96 -6.86 -5.09 -18.00
CA GLU A 96 -5.85 -4.91 -19.04
C GLU A 96 -5.51 -3.43 -19.30
N GLN A 97 -6.48 -2.55 -19.19
CA GLN A 97 -6.28 -1.11 -19.40
C GLN A 97 -5.28 -0.51 -18.41
N LEU A 98 -5.26 -0.99 -17.15
CA LEU A 98 -4.28 -0.53 -16.16
C LEU A 98 -2.85 -0.92 -16.53
N LEU A 99 -2.67 -2.05 -17.22
CA LEU A 99 -1.34 -2.47 -17.70
C LEU A 99 -0.76 -1.50 -18.73
N ASN A 100 -1.62 -0.82 -19.47
CA ASN A 100 -1.22 0.15 -20.48
C ASN A 100 -1.31 1.60 -19.98
N PHE A 101 -1.78 1.79 -18.76
CA PHE A 101 -1.93 3.12 -18.18
C PHE A 101 -0.60 3.67 -17.67
N GLU A 102 -0.14 4.75 -18.26
CA GLU A 102 1.07 5.48 -17.87
C GLU A 102 0.77 6.74 -17.06
N GLY A 103 -0.05 6.69 -16.06
CA GLY A 103 -0.43 7.86 -15.30
C GLY A 103 0.70 8.88 -15.11
N SER A 104 0.41 10.17 -15.37
CA SER A 104 1.41 11.22 -15.19
C SER A 104 1.73 11.39 -13.71
N LEU A 105 2.95 11.02 -13.32
CA LEU A 105 3.50 11.25 -11.98
C LEU A 105 4.51 12.40 -11.98
N ALA A 106 4.50 13.22 -13.03
CA ALA A 106 5.34 14.40 -13.13
C ALA A 106 4.70 15.58 -12.37
N ASN A 107 5.54 16.42 -11.79
CA ASN A 107 5.13 17.67 -11.13
C ASN A 107 4.13 17.49 -9.98
N ILE A 108 4.23 16.40 -9.23
CA ILE A 108 3.42 16.17 -8.04
C ILE A 108 3.77 17.18 -6.95
N ASN A 109 2.79 17.90 -6.48
CA ASN A 109 2.92 18.76 -5.30
C ASN A 109 2.44 18.00 -4.06
N TYR A 110 3.34 17.56 -3.22
CA TYR A 110 3.05 16.80 -2.02
C TYR A 110 2.35 17.58 -0.89
N ASN A 111 2.10 18.89 -1.09
CA ASN A 111 1.26 19.67 -0.18
C ASN A 111 -0.24 19.54 -0.50
N ASP A 112 -0.57 19.03 -1.69
CA ASP A 112 -1.95 18.82 -2.13
C ASP A 112 -2.54 17.51 -1.56
N ASP A 113 -3.81 17.30 -1.76
CA ASP A 113 -4.51 16.11 -1.27
C ASP A 113 -4.10 14.84 -2.04
N LEU A 114 -3.81 14.95 -3.31
CA LEU A 114 -3.45 13.86 -4.24
C LEU A 114 -4.55 12.78 -4.42
N GLN A 115 -5.77 13.00 -3.96
CA GLN A 115 -6.87 12.04 -4.12
C GLN A 115 -7.20 11.80 -5.60
N GLU A 116 -7.16 12.85 -6.42
CA GLU A 116 -7.43 12.72 -7.86
C GLU A 116 -6.36 11.88 -8.56
N GLU A 117 -5.09 12.04 -8.17
CA GLU A 117 -3.98 11.26 -8.68
C GLU A 117 -4.12 9.77 -8.32
N VAL A 118 -4.47 9.48 -7.07
CA VAL A 118 -4.76 8.11 -6.62
C VAL A 118 -5.94 7.53 -7.39
N ASN A 119 -7.02 8.29 -7.55
CA ASN A 119 -8.22 7.85 -8.27
C ASN A 119 -7.94 7.45 -9.72
N LYS A 120 -6.96 8.07 -10.38
CA LYS A 120 -6.55 7.69 -11.75
C LYS A 120 -6.08 6.24 -11.83
N PHE A 121 -5.43 5.73 -10.80
CA PHE A 121 -4.97 4.33 -10.73
C PHE A 121 -6.06 3.41 -10.17
N THR A 122 -6.78 3.83 -9.15
CA THR A 122 -7.78 3.01 -8.46
C THR A 122 -9.14 2.98 -9.15
N SER A 123 -9.32 3.75 -10.25
CA SER A 123 -10.50 3.64 -11.12
C SER A 123 -10.53 2.35 -11.93
N PHE A 124 -9.37 1.74 -12.16
CA PHE A 124 -9.26 0.43 -12.78
C PHE A 124 -9.41 -0.67 -11.74
N TYR A 125 -9.86 -1.84 -12.17
CA TYR A 125 -9.90 -2.99 -11.29
C TYR A 125 -8.52 -3.62 -11.14
N ALA A 126 -8.04 -3.68 -9.91
CA ALA A 126 -6.83 -4.42 -9.55
C ALA A 126 -6.96 -4.92 -8.11
N ALA A 127 -6.83 -6.22 -7.89
CA ALA A 127 -7.03 -6.85 -6.58
C ALA A 127 -6.14 -8.07 -6.40
N THR A 128 -5.71 -8.31 -5.16
CA THR A 128 -5.14 -9.60 -4.75
C THR A 128 -6.23 -10.68 -4.74
N GLU A 129 -5.84 -11.95 -4.69
CA GLU A 129 -6.76 -13.09 -4.68
C GLU A 129 -7.81 -12.97 -3.55
N GLU A 130 -7.37 -12.53 -2.37
CA GLU A 130 -8.23 -12.41 -1.20
C GLU A 130 -9.29 -11.30 -1.34
N MET A 131 -8.99 -10.28 -2.13
CA MET A 131 -9.89 -9.14 -2.36
C MET A 131 -10.62 -9.21 -3.68
N HIS A 132 -10.33 -10.24 -4.49
CA HIS A 132 -11.02 -10.43 -5.74
C HIS A 132 -12.48 -10.86 -5.52
N ASP A 133 -13.37 -10.17 -6.22
CA ASP A 133 -14.79 -10.48 -6.27
C ASP A 133 -15.31 -10.21 -7.68
N ASP A 134 -15.67 -11.27 -8.37
CA ASP A 134 -16.24 -11.23 -9.73
C ASP A 134 -17.44 -10.29 -9.86
N SER A 135 -18.20 -10.08 -8.79
CA SER A 135 -19.37 -9.21 -8.78
C SER A 135 -18.99 -7.71 -8.79
N ASN A 136 -17.82 -7.39 -8.33
CA ASN A 136 -17.27 -6.02 -8.29
C ASN A 136 -16.65 -5.60 -9.62
N PHE A 137 -16.29 -6.56 -10.48
CA PHE A 137 -15.81 -6.27 -11.82
C PHE A 137 -16.97 -6.04 -12.78
N LYS A 138 -17.20 -4.78 -13.14
CA LYS A 138 -18.37 -4.35 -13.94
C LYS A 138 -18.08 -4.29 -15.45
N ASN A 139 -16.82 -4.39 -15.85
CA ASN A 139 -16.40 -4.32 -17.25
C ASN A 139 -16.49 -5.69 -17.93
N ASP A 140 -16.13 -5.75 -19.21
CA ASP A 140 -16.08 -7.02 -19.93
C ASP A 140 -15.09 -7.97 -19.28
N LYS A 141 -15.54 -9.14 -18.84
CA LYS A 141 -14.71 -10.16 -18.20
C LYS A 141 -13.52 -10.61 -19.05
N ASN A 142 -13.57 -10.43 -20.35
CA ASN A 142 -12.46 -10.71 -21.25
C ASN A 142 -11.28 -9.71 -21.09
N THR A 143 -11.50 -8.59 -20.44
CA THR A 143 -10.45 -7.59 -20.14
C THR A 143 -9.79 -7.79 -18.76
N LEU A 144 -10.29 -8.75 -17.97
CA LEU A 144 -9.70 -9.10 -16.68
C LEU A 144 -8.62 -10.17 -16.85
N ILE A 145 -7.41 -9.82 -16.49
CA ILE A 145 -6.25 -10.70 -16.56
C ILE A 145 -6.01 -11.29 -15.16
N LYS A 146 -6.03 -12.61 -15.10
CA LYS A 146 -5.58 -13.38 -13.95
C LYS A 146 -4.12 -13.78 -14.17
N THR A 147 -3.23 -13.39 -13.26
CA THR A 147 -1.80 -13.64 -13.38
C THR A 147 -1.15 -13.76 -12.01
N ARG A 148 0.17 -13.81 -11.97
CA ARG A 148 0.95 -13.86 -10.74
C ARG A 148 1.83 -12.62 -10.61
N GLY A 149 2.19 -12.28 -9.37
CA GLY A 149 3.03 -11.15 -9.11
C GLY A 149 3.87 -11.27 -7.85
N ILE A 150 4.77 -10.32 -7.70
CA ILE A 150 5.67 -10.17 -6.56
C ILE A 150 5.30 -8.88 -5.86
N GLU A 151 4.98 -8.95 -4.59
CA GLU A 151 4.76 -7.79 -3.75
C GLU A 151 6.07 -7.05 -3.49
N VAL A 152 6.12 -5.76 -3.80
CA VAL A 152 7.31 -4.92 -3.61
C VAL A 152 7.09 -3.78 -2.62
N GLY A 153 5.86 -3.59 -2.18
CA GLY A 153 5.52 -2.61 -1.16
C GLY A 153 4.07 -2.71 -0.74
N HIS A 154 3.77 -2.24 0.46
CA HIS A 154 2.44 -2.28 1.05
C HIS A 154 2.16 -1.03 1.85
N ILE A 155 0.96 -0.50 1.74
CA ILE A 155 0.49 0.63 2.55
C ILE A 155 -0.84 0.27 3.22
N PHE A 156 -0.99 0.67 4.48
CA PHE A 156 -2.15 0.39 5.31
C PHE A 156 -2.69 1.67 5.94
N HIS A 157 -4.00 1.78 6.03
CA HIS A 157 -4.67 2.77 6.87
C HIS A 157 -5.29 2.06 8.07
N PHE A 158 -4.74 2.29 9.24
CA PHE A 158 -5.17 1.61 10.48
C PHE A 158 -6.26 2.36 11.23
N GLY A 159 -6.54 3.60 10.85
CA GLY A 159 -7.42 4.45 11.63
C GLY A 159 -6.94 4.56 13.09
N GLN A 160 -7.82 4.28 14.01
CA GLN A 160 -7.51 4.31 15.45
C GLN A 160 -7.32 2.93 16.09
N LYS A 161 -7.22 1.86 15.29
CA LYS A 161 -7.14 0.47 15.79
C LYS A 161 -6.04 0.27 16.83
N TYR A 162 -4.89 0.89 16.65
CA TYR A 162 -3.76 0.76 17.56
C TYR A 162 -3.64 1.94 18.53
N SER A 163 -3.96 3.15 18.10
CA SER A 163 -3.81 4.34 18.93
C SER A 163 -4.76 4.34 20.14
N LEU A 164 -5.98 3.83 19.98
CA LEU A 164 -6.93 3.71 21.08
C LEU A 164 -6.42 2.82 22.23
N PRO A 165 -6.06 1.54 22.00
CA PRO A 165 -5.59 0.68 23.10
C PRO A 165 -4.24 1.13 23.67
N MET A 166 -3.39 1.75 22.85
CA MET A 166 -2.09 2.30 23.27
C MET A 166 -2.21 3.66 23.95
N ARG A 167 -3.40 4.26 23.96
CA ARG A 167 -3.63 5.64 24.44
C ARG A 167 -2.70 6.66 23.79
N ALA A 168 -2.40 6.46 22.50
CA ALA A 168 -1.56 7.35 21.72
C ALA A 168 -2.37 8.60 21.32
N THR A 169 -2.31 9.60 22.18
CA THR A 169 -3.07 10.85 22.02
C THR A 169 -2.15 12.01 21.68
N ILE A 170 -2.72 13.03 21.05
CA ILE A 170 -2.11 14.33 20.85
C ILE A 170 -3.00 15.41 21.46
N SER A 171 -2.38 16.50 21.87
CA SER A 171 -3.08 17.71 22.30
C SER A 171 -2.96 18.75 21.20
N ASP A 172 -4.07 19.40 20.87
CA ASP A 172 -4.06 20.56 19.98
C ASP A 172 -3.60 21.84 20.70
N SER A 173 -3.63 22.96 19.98
CA SER A 173 -3.22 24.27 20.53
C SER A 173 -4.13 24.81 21.65
N VAL A 174 -5.33 24.27 21.81
CA VAL A 174 -6.29 24.62 22.88
C VAL A 174 -6.32 23.57 24.00
N GLY A 175 -5.47 22.55 23.94
CA GLY A 175 -5.38 21.51 24.97
C GLY A 175 -6.37 20.36 24.80
N ALA A 176 -7.16 20.34 23.73
CA ALA A 176 -7.99 19.18 23.41
C ALA A 176 -7.12 17.96 23.09
N VAL A 177 -7.57 16.79 23.52
CA VAL A 177 -6.83 15.53 23.34
C VAL A 177 -7.61 14.65 22.40
N SER A 178 -6.96 14.18 21.34
CA SER A 178 -7.52 13.22 20.40
C SER A 178 -6.59 12.03 20.15
N TYR A 179 -7.17 10.87 19.84
CA TYR A 179 -6.38 9.72 19.40
C TYR A 179 -5.90 9.94 17.99
N THR A 180 -4.63 9.56 17.74
CA THR A 180 -4.05 9.68 16.41
C THR A 180 -4.66 8.66 15.44
N HIS A 181 -4.79 9.05 14.18
CA HIS A 181 -5.05 8.12 13.09
C HIS A 181 -3.70 7.61 12.57
N LEU A 182 -3.51 6.31 12.65
CA LEU A 182 -2.25 5.65 12.32
C LEU A 182 -2.31 5.04 10.94
N ARG A 183 -1.22 5.21 10.20
CA ARG A 183 -0.96 4.55 8.94
C ARG A 183 0.44 3.93 8.97
N ALA A 184 0.58 2.77 8.37
CA ALA A 184 1.88 2.15 8.12
C ALA A 184 2.11 1.92 6.63
N HIS A 185 3.37 1.85 6.25
CA HIS A 185 3.78 1.45 4.91
C HIS A 185 5.17 0.82 4.96
N GLU A 186 5.35 -0.21 4.19
CA GLU A 186 6.59 -0.97 4.14
C GLU A 186 7.02 -1.26 2.70
N THR A 187 8.30 -1.49 2.51
CA THR A 187 8.83 -2.10 1.29
C THR A 187 9.25 -3.52 1.64
N ASN A 188 8.72 -4.49 0.93
CA ASN A 188 9.29 -5.82 1.00
C ASN A 188 10.56 -5.82 0.16
N SER A 189 11.70 -5.72 0.84
CA SER A 189 12.98 -6.13 0.27
C SER A 189 13.28 -7.53 0.79
N ASN A 190 12.55 -8.48 0.27
CA ASN A 190 12.95 -9.87 0.38
C ASN A 190 13.87 -10.19 -0.75
#